data_ae50304297be6f68485ad86f429a6666
#
_entry.id   ae50304297be6f68485ad86f429a6666
#
_cell.length_a   1.000
_cell.length_b   1.000
_cell.length_c   1.000
_cell.angle_alpha   90.00
_cell.angle_beta   90.00
_cell.angle_gamma   90.00
#
_symmetry.space_group_name_H-M   'P 1'
#
loop_
_entity.id
_entity.type
_entity.pdbx_description
1 polymer ?
#
loop_
_entity_poly.entity_id
_entity_poly.type
_entity_poly.pdbx_seq_one_letter_code
_entity_poly.pdbx_strand_id
1 'polypeptide(L)'
;MAGLVEALAELVLARADRPGWVLGLSGAQGSGKSTLAAGLALALAQAGRSCAVLSLDDVYLGPEARADLARRVHPLFAVRGPPGTHDPALAQTVLEALARPGPVRLPRFDKGRDAPVPEDERPVFEGPADVVILEGWCLGARPDPLAAASAPINALEREHDPDGTWRGAVEAALAGRYADLFKAPDLTVFLRAPDFPTVRRWRGEQEAELARAIAAGRPGRAMDAAQLDDFLARYERITRRLIADPPGDILVDLAPDRTPGPLQRR
;
A
#
# COMPACT_ATOMS: atom_id res chain seq x y z
N MET A 1 -2.76 -17.38 -8.52
CA MET A 1 -2.90 -15.94 -8.82
C MET A 1 -3.63 -15.69 -10.14
N ALA A 2 -3.38 -16.42 -11.24
CA ALA A 2 -4.06 -16.21 -12.54
C ALA A 2 -5.59 -16.24 -12.43
N GLY A 3 -6.19 -17.27 -11.85
CA GLY A 3 -7.66 -17.34 -11.68
C GLY A 3 -8.26 -16.22 -10.83
N LEU A 4 -7.48 -15.64 -9.90
CA LEU A 4 -7.92 -14.45 -9.15
C LEU A 4 -7.94 -13.20 -10.04
N VAL A 5 -6.95 -13.06 -10.94
CA VAL A 5 -6.93 -11.96 -11.94
C VAL A 5 -8.16 -12.03 -12.83
N GLU A 6 -8.47 -13.21 -13.38
CA GLU A 6 -9.64 -13.43 -14.25
C GLU A 6 -10.96 -13.09 -13.53
N ALA A 7 -11.17 -13.64 -12.33
CA ALA A 7 -12.38 -13.41 -11.55
C ALA A 7 -12.57 -11.92 -11.17
N LEU A 8 -11.48 -11.22 -10.83
CA LEU A 8 -11.54 -9.78 -10.53
C LEU A 8 -11.71 -8.95 -11.80
N ALA A 9 -11.12 -9.33 -12.93
CA ALA A 9 -11.31 -8.64 -14.20
C ALA A 9 -12.80 -8.70 -14.64
N GLU A 10 -13.42 -9.88 -14.59
CA GLU A 10 -14.84 -10.05 -14.87
C GLU A 10 -15.72 -9.17 -13.95
N LEU A 11 -15.40 -9.18 -12.65
CA LEU A 11 -16.14 -8.37 -11.68
C LEU A 11 -16.01 -6.87 -11.94
N VAL A 12 -14.80 -6.38 -12.25
CA VAL A 12 -14.53 -4.97 -12.56
C VAL A 12 -15.24 -4.58 -13.86
N LEU A 13 -15.13 -5.40 -14.91
CA LEU A 13 -15.80 -5.15 -16.20
C LEU A 13 -17.33 -5.05 -16.07
N ALA A 14 -17.92 -5.82 -15.15
CA ALA A 14 -19.35 -5.78 -14.88
C ALA A 14 -19.81 -4.57 -14.04
N ARG A 15 -18.88 -3.87 -13.36
CA ARG A 15 -19.19 -2.79 -12.40
C ARG A 15 -18.68 -1.42 -12.78
N ALA A 16 -17.55 -1.34 -13.54
CA ALA A 16 -16.96 -0.09 -13.95
C ALA A 16 -17.85 0.59 -15.01
N ASP A 17 -18.79 1.40 -14.56
CA ASP A 17 -19.86 2.04 -15.33
C ASP A 17 -19.56 3.51 -15.71
N ARG A 18 -18.44 4.05 -15.23
CA ARG A 18 -18.01 5.44 -15.46
C ARG A 18 -16.49 5.56 -15.58
N PRO A 19 -15.97 6.58 -16.29
CA PRO A 19 -14.54 6.88 -16.24
C PRO A 19 -14.06 7.18 -14.82
N GLY A 20 -12.83 6.78 -14.52
CA GLY A 20 -12.24 6.95 -13.19
C GLY A 20 -12.84 6.06 -12.12
N TRP A 21 -13.47 4.93 -12.48
CA TRP A 21 -13.93 3.95 -11.50
C TRP A 21 -12.73 3.36 -10.74
N VAL A 22 -12.79 3.36 -9.41
CA VAL A 22 -11.63 3.03 -8.56
C VAL A 22 -11.80 1.68 -7.89
N LEU A 23 -10.86 0.77 -8.19
CA LEU A 23 -10.66 -0.46 -7.44
C LEU A 23 -9.62 -0.22 -6.35
N GLY A 24 -9.99 -0.37 -5.09
CA GLY A 24 -9.06 -0.44 -3.97
C GLY A 24 -8.51 -1.86 -3.82
N LEU A 25 -7.19 -2.00 -3.78
CA LEU A 25 -6.52 -3.28 -3.55
C LEU A 25 -5.61 -3.19 -2.32
N SER A 26 -6.04 -3.82 -1.24
CA SER A 26 -5.36 -3.79 0.05
C SER A 26 -4.76 -5.16 0.42
N GLY A 27 -3.71 -5.16 1.22
CA GLY A 27 -3.06 -6.38 1.69
C GLY A 27 -1.65 -6.12 2.22
N ALA A 28 -1.18 -6.98 3.10
CA ALA A 28 0.12 -6.84 3.76
C ALA A 28 1.31 -6.88 2.78
N GLN A 29 2.50 -6.54 3.28
CA GLN A 29 3.74 -6.67 2.54
C GLN A 29 3.94 -8.14 2.12
N GLY A 30 4.35 -8.35 0.87
CA GLY A 30 4.59 -9.70 0.34
C GLY A 30 3.34 -10.49 -0.04
N SER A 31 2.12 -9.94 0.11
CA SER A 31 0.86 -10.60 -0.26
C SER A 31 0.65 -10.75 -1.78
N GLY A 32 1.46 -10.09 -2.61
CA GLY A 32 1.31 -10.14 -4.07
C GLY A 32 0.34 -9.12 -4.66
N LYS A 33 -0.15 -8.13 -3.88
CA LYS A 33 -1.09 -7.11 -4.36
C LYS A 33 -0.60 -6.35 -5.60
N SER A 34 0.66 -5.93 -5.66
CA SER A 34 1.20 -5.20 -6.82
C SER A 34 1.30 -6.11 -8.06
N THR A 35 1.62 -7.40 -7.88
CA THR A 35 1.57 -8.41 -8.96
C THR A 35 0.14 -8.60 -9.46
N LEU A 36 -0.82 -8.68 -8.53
CA LEU A 36 -2.24 -8.76 -8.87
C LEU A 36 -2.72 -7.51 -9.60
N ALA A 37 -2.34 -6.31 -9.13
CA ALA A 37 -2.67 -5.05 -9.79
C ALA A 37 -2.15 -4.98 -11.23
N ALA A 38 -0.89 -5.39 -11.45
CA ALA A 38 -0.29 -5.43 -12.77
C ALA A 38 -0.99 -6.45 -13.69
N GLY A 39 -1.28 -7.66 -13.18
CA GLY A 39 -2.01 -8.68 -13.94
C GLY A 39 -3.42 -8.23 -14.30
N LEU A 40 -4.12 -7.58 -13.36
CA LEU A 40 -5.46 -7.07 -13.57
C LEU A 40 -5.47 -5.91 -14.59
N ALA A 41 -4.52 -4.98 -14.51
CA ALA A 41 -4.39 -3.90 -15.48
C ALA A 41 -4.17 -4.46 -16.91
N LEU A 42 -3.34 -5.50 -17.04
CA LEU A 42 -3.14 -6.19 -18.33
C LEU A 42 -4.42 -6.85 -18.84
N ALA A 43 -5.15 -7.57 -17.98
CA ALA A 43 -6.40 -8.23 -18.36
C ALA A 43 -7.47 -7.21 -18.79
N LEU A 44 -7.59 -6.08 -18.08
CA LEU A 44 -8.49 -4.98 -18.45
C LEU A 44 -8.11 -4.35 -19.79
N ALA A 45 -6.81 -4.14 -20.03
CA ALA A 45 -6.31 -3.63 -21.32
C ALA A 45 -6.63 -4.59 -22.48
N GLN A 46 -6.49 -5.91 -22.27
CA GLN A 46 -6.89 -6.93 -23.24
C GLN A 46 -8.40 -6.94 -23.54
N ALA A 47 -9.21 -6.53 -22.56
CA ALA A 47 -10.65 -6.32 -22.72
C ALA A 47 -11.01 -4.93 -23.28
N GLY A 48 -10.04 -4.13 -23.76
CA GLY A 48 -10.24 -2.82 -24.36
C GLY A 48 -10.53 -1.70 -23.36
N ARG A 49 -10.20 -1.90 -22.07
CA ARG A 49 -10.35 -0.88 -21.03
C ARG A 49 -9.02 -0.25 -20.65
N SER A 50 -8.96 1.09 -20.64
CA SER A 50 -7.81 1.82 -20.13
C SER A 50 -7.73 1.68 -18.59
N CYS A 51 -6.55 1.33 -18.07
CA CYS A 51 -6.36 1.11 -16.65
C CYS A 51 -5.08 1.80 -16.14
N ALA A 52 -5.24 2.69 -15.16
CA ALA A 52 -4.13 3.29 -14.42
C ALA A 52 -3.91 2.57 -13.09
N VAL A 53 -2.65 2.42 -12.68
CA VAL A 53 -2.28 1.88 -11.35
C VAL A 53 -1.59 2.97 -10.55
N LEU A 54 -2.15 3.27 -9.39
CA LEU A 54 -1.61 4.19 -8.38
C LEU A 54 -1.31 3.40 -7.10
N SER A 55 -0.05 3.40 -6.69
CA SER A 55 0.35 2.80 -5.42
C SER A 55 0.45 3.86 -4.31
N LEU A 56 0.00 3.51 -3.11
CA LEU A 56 0.24 4.34 -1.93
C LEU A 56 1.75 4.52 -1.68
N ASP A 57 2.56 3.51 -2.03
CA ASP A 57 4.02 3.59 -1.97
C ASP A 57 4.62 4.61 -2.94
N ASP A 58 3.90 5.03 -3.98
CA ASP A 58 4.35 6.03 -4.95
C ASP A 58 4.16 7.48 -4.48
N VAL A 59 3.41 7.68 -3.41
CA VAL A 59 3.15 9.00 -2.83
C VAL A 59 3.80 9.20 -1.45
N TYR A 60 4.89 8.51 -1.15
CA TYR A 60 5.67 8.80 0.06
C TYR A 60 6.22 10.23 0.05
N LEU A 61 6.22 10.84 1.23
CA LEU A 61 6.90 12.11 1.47
C LEU A 61 8.42 11.96 1.23
N GLY A 62 9.03 12.97 0.68
CA GLY A 62 10.48 13.04 0.51
C GLY A 62 11.23 13.09 1.85
N PRO A 63 12.56 12.86 1.84
CA PRO A 63 13.36 12.78 3.05
C PRO A 63 13.33 14.05 3.90
N GLU A 64 13.28 15.22 3.29
CA GLU A 64 13.21 16.51 4.00
C GLU A 64 11.90 16.66 4.77
N ALA A 65 10.75 16.35 4.12
CA ALA A 65 9.44 16.40 4.75
C ALA A 65 9.32 15.39 5.90
N ARG A 66 9.89 14.19 5.74
CA ARG A 66 9.92 13.18 6.80
C ARG A 66 10.86 13.60 7.95
N ALA A 67 12.00 14.21 7.65
CA ALA A 67 12.91 14.74 8.67
C ALA A 67 12.26 15.89 9.46
N ASP A 68 11.46 16.75 8.81
CA ASP A 68 10.69 17.77 9.49
C ASP A 68 9.62 17.15 10.40
N LEU A 69 8.87 16.17 9.89
CA LEU A 69 7.90 15.42 10.68
C LEU A 69 8.56 14.71 11.87
N ALA A 70 9.75 14.13 11.67
CA ALA A 70 10.52 13.49 12.73
C ALA A 70 10.92 14.46 13.84
N ARG A 71 11.30 15.69 13.51
CA ARG A 71 11.63 16.73 14.49
C ARG A 71 10.41 17.25 15.26
N ARG A 72 9.30 17.43 14.57
CA ARG A 72 8.10 18.08 15.15
C ARG A 72 7.18 17.11 15.90
N VAL A 73 7.16 15.85 15.51
CA VAL A 73 6.22 14.85 16.04
C VAL A 73 6.95 13.72 16.74
N HIS A 74 7.70 12.90 16.00
CA HIS A 74 8.39 11.75 16.59
C HIS A 74 9.49 11.21 15.66
N PRO A 75 10.71 10.86 16.17
CA PRO A 75 11.83 10.42 15.36
C PRO A 75 11.55 9.22 14.43
N LEU A 76 10.63 8.33 14.77
CA LEU A 76 10.25 7.19 13.95
C LEU A 76 9.65 7.59 12.58
N PHE A 77 9.21 8.83 12.40
CA PHE A 77 8.74 9.33 11.10
C PHE A 77 9.85 9.67 10.10
N ALA A 78 11.11 9.62 10.51
CA ALA A 78 12.24 9.77 9.58
C ALA A 78 12.25 8.65 8.53
N VAL A 79 11.74 7.46 8.87
CA VAL A 79 11.65 6.30 7.98
C VAL A 79 10.25 6.24 7.35
N ARG A 80 10.19 6.05 6.02
CA ARG A 80 8.93 5.85 5.30
C ARG A 80 8.25 4.54 5.72
N GLY A 81 6.93 4.50 5.60
CA GLY A 81 6.16 3.26 5.78
C GLY A 81 4.81 3.48 6.45
N PRO A 82 4.77 3.91 7.71
CA PRO A 82 3.52 4.07 8.44
C PRO A 82 2.67 5.24 7.92
N PRO A 83 1.35 5.25 8.19
CA PRO A 83 0.51 6.42 7.97
C PRO A 83 1.11 7.67 8.60
N GLY A 84 1.02 8.79 7.88
CA GLY A 84 1.73 10.05 8.18
C GLY A 84 2.97 10.26 7.31
N THR A 85 3.51 9.22 6.66
CA THR A 85 4.68 9.32 5.77
C THR A 85 4.35 9.33 4.28
N HIS A 86 3.09 9.32 3.90
CA HIS A 86 2.59 9.49 2.53
C HIS A 86 1.93 10.85 2.35
N ASP A 87 1.67 11.23 1.12
CA ASP A 87 0.84 12.38 0.73
C ASP A 87 -0.52 11.91 0.17
N PRO A 88 -1.54 11.68 1.04
CA PRO A 88 -2.86 11.28 0.59
C PRO A 88 -3.57 12.36 -0.25
N ALA A 89 -3.21 13.64 -0.10
CA ALA A 89 -3.78 14.71 -0.89
C ALA A 89 -3.30 14.64 -2.35
N LEU A 90 -2.01 14.36 -2.56
CA LEU A 90 -1.48 14.09 -3.90
C LEU A 90 -2.17 12.89 -4.54
N ALA A 91 -2.33 11.78 -3.80
CA ALA A 91 -3.05 10.60 -4.30
C ALA A 91 -4.49 10.94 -4.72
N GLN A 92 -5.22 11.69 -3.89
CA GLN A 92 -6.58 12.15 -4.18
C GLN A 92 -6.62 13.00 -5.45
N THR A 93 -5.71 13.98 -5.59
CA THR A 93 -5.61 14.85 -6.78
C THR A 93 -5.37 14.04 -8.05
N VAL A 94 -4.51 13.02 -7.98
CA VAL A 94 -4.23 12.13 -9.12
C VAL A 94 -5.44 11.28 -9.48
N LEU A 95 -6.17 10.73 -8.51
CA LEU A 95 -7.42 9.98 -8.77
C LEU A 95 -8.44 10.87 -9.48
N GLU A 96 -8.63 12.10 -9.03
CA GLU A 96 -9.55 13.06 -9.64
C GLU A 96 -9.13 13.45 -11.07
N ALA A 97 -7.83 13.60 -11.31
CA ALA A 97 -7.30 13.89 -12.63
C ALA A 97 -7.49 12.72 -13.59
N LEU A 98 -7.26 11.48 -13.14
CA LEU A 98 -7.44 10.27 -13.95
C LEU A 98 -8.89 10.02 -14.39
N ALA A 99 -9.86 10.62 -13.73
CA ALA A 99 -11.28 10.58 -14.13
C ALA A 99 -11.62 11.56 -15.28
N ARG A 100 -10.68 12.41 -15.69
CA ARG A 100 -10.89 13.50 -16.68
C ARG A 100 -10.01 13.33 -17.91
N PRO A 101 -10.39 13.85 -19.08
CA PRO A 101 -9.54 13.89 -20.25
C PRO A 101 -8.26 14.71 -20.02
N GLY A 102 -7.16 14.25 -20.60
CA GLY A 102 -5.88 14.95 -20.61
C GLY A 102 -4.73 14.16 -19.96
N PRO A 103 -3.50 14.64 -20.11
CA PRO A 103 -2.33 13.96 -19.57
C PRO A 103 -2.24 14.08 -18.04
N VAL A 104 -1.99 12.96 -17.37
CA VAL A 104 -1.78 12.88 -15.92
C VAL A 104 -0.41 12.29 -15.64
N ARG A 105 0.45 13.05 -14.95
CA ARG A 105 1.74 12.56 -14.48
C ARG A 105 1.56 11.70 -13.24
N LEU A 106 1.80 10.39 -13.38
CA LEU A 106 1.64 9.47 -12.27
C LEU A 106 2.81 9.60 -11.30
N PRO A 107 2.57 9.86 -10.00
CA PRO A 107 3.64 9.89 -9.01
C PRO A 107 4.39 8.56 -8.99
N ARG A 108 5.68 8.63 -8.70
CA ARG A 108 6.55 7.48 -8.47
C ARG A 108 7.53 7.81 -7.36
N PHE A 109 7.89 6.79 -6.60
CA PHE A 109 8.87 6.90 -5.54
C PHE A 109 10.07 5.98 -5.82
N ASP A 110 11.25 6.57 -5.91
CA ASP A 110 12.50 5.81 -6.04
C ASP A 110 12.96 5.32 -4.66
N LYS A 111 12.72 4.04 -4.38
CA LYS A 111 13.10 3.41 -3.12
C LYS A 111 14.63 3.33 -2.92
N GLY A 112 15.39 3.37 -4.01
CA GLY A 112 16.86 3.37 -3.96
C GLY A 112 17.43 4.72 -3.54
N ARG A 113 16.85 5.81 -4.05
CA ARG A 113 17.18 7.19 -3.68
C ARG A 113 16.44 7.66 -2.42
N ASP A 114 15.45 6.89 -1.96
CA ASP A 114 14.54 7.23 -0.86
C ASP A 114 13.79 8.57 -1.08
N ALA A 115 13.45 8.89 -2.32
CA ALA A 115 12.87 10.16 -2.73
C ALA A 115 11.77 10.02 -3.80
N PRO A 116 10.79 10.95 -3.86
CA PRO A 116 9.89 11.05 -4.99
C PRO A 116 10.67 11.26 -6.29
N VAL A 117 10.22 10.61 -7.37
CA VAL A 117 10.73 10.86 -8.72
C VAL A 117 10.33 12.28 -9.15
N PRO A 118 11.25 13.09 -9.72
CA PRO A 118 10.94 14.41 -10.26
C PRO A 118 9.73 14.38 -11.20
N GLU A 119 8.94 15.44 -11.19
CA GLU A 119 7.67 15.45 -11.91
C GLU A 119 7.83 15.27 -13.43
N ASP A 120 8.86 15.84 -14.01
CA ASP A 120 9.21 15.73 -15.42
C ASP A 120 9.67 14.33 -15.85
N GLU A 121 10.16 13.52 -14.92
CA GLU A 121 10.57 12.13 -15.15
C GLU A 121 9.42 11.12 -14.92
N ARG A 122 8.27 11.57 -14.41
CA ARG A 122 7.13 10.68 -14.11
C ARG A 122 6.45 10.20 -15.38
N PRO A 123 5.99 8.93 -15.43
CA PRO A 123 5.21 8.43 -16.56
C PRO A 123 3.91 9.23 -16.70
N VAL A 124 3.53 9.48 -17.95
CA VAL A 124 2.28 10.16 -18.29
C VAL A 124 1.23 9.13 -18.68
N PHE A 125 0.04 9.26 -18.12
CA PHE A 125 -1.15 8.52 -18.51
C PHE A 125 -2.10 9.46 -19.25
N GLU A 126 -2.61 9.04 -20.42
CA GLU A 126 -3.62 9.81 -21.16
C GLU A 126 -5.01 9.45 -20.64
N GLY A 127 -5.59 10.37 -19.91
CA GLY A 127 -6.94 10.20 -19.34
C GLY A 127 -8.08 10.44 -20.32
N PRO A 128 -9.31 10.08 -20.01
CA PRO A 128 -9.68 9.46 -18.74
C PRO A 128 -9.30 7.98 -18.69
N ALA A 129 -8.98 7.46 -17.49
CA ALA A 129 -8.91 6.04 -17.26
C ALA A 129 -10.32 5.46 -17.14
N ASP A 130 -10.60 4.31 -17.74
CA ASP A 130 -11.84 3.57 -17.46
C ASP A 130 -11.81 3.07 -16.02
N VAL A 131 -10.67 2.52 -15.60
CA VAL A 131 -10.46 1.96 -14.26
C VAL A 131 -9.17 2.50 -13.67
N VAL A 132 -9.19 2.84 -12.39
CA VAL A 132 -7.99 3.13 -11.60
C VAL A 132 -7.85 2.08 -10.51
N ILE A 133 -6.70 1.42 -10.43
CA ILE A 133 -6.37 0.53 -9.33
C ILE A 133 -5.56 1.33 -8.31
N LEU A 134 -6.16 1.61 -7.15
CA LEU A 134 -5.46 2.18 -5.99
C LEU A 134 -5.00 1.04 -5.10
N GLU A 135 -3.69 0.80 -5.00
CA GLU A 135 -3.16 -0.27 -4.16
C GLU A 135 -2.37 0.26 -2.97
N GLY A 136 -2.46 -0.42 -1.85
CA GLY A 136 -1.69 -0.04 -0.66
C GLY A 136 -1.81 -1.05 0.48
N TRP A 137 -0.78 -1.11 1.32
CA TRP A 137 -0.72 -2.07 2.42
C TRP A 137 -1.70 -1.77 3.55
N CYS A 138 -2.04 -0.50 3.76
CA CYS A 138 -2.96 -0.04 4.81
C CYS A 138 -4.25 0.56 4.25
N LEU A 139 -4.54 0.37 2.96
CA LEU A 139 -5.75 0.90 2.34
C LEU A 139 -6.98 0.34 3.06
N GLY A 140 -7.87 1.23 3.53
CA GLY A 140 -9.04 0.87 4.31
C GLY A 140 -8.79 0.69 5.81
N ALA A 141 -7.55 0.91 6.30
CA ALA A 141 -7.28 0.88 7.74
C ALA A 141 -8.10 1.96 8.46
N ARG A 142 -8.80 1.56 9.53
CA ARG A 142 -9.55 2.46 10.39
C ARG A 142 -8.68 2.94 11.54
N PRO A 143 -8.83 4.20 12.00
CA PRO A 143 -8.11 4.66 13.17
C PRO A 143 -8.55 3.92 14.44
N ASP A 144 -7.59 3.63 15.31
CA ASP A 144 -7.84 3.11 16.65
C ASP A 144 -7.50 4.19 17.68
N PRO A 145 -8.50 4.84 18.29
CA PRO A 145 -8.27 5.92 19.24
C PRO A 145 -7.57 5.46 20.53
N LEU A 146 -7.54 4.17 20.80
CA LEU A 146 -6.91 3.59 21.99
C LEU A 146 -5.46 3.16 21.76
N ALA A 147 -4.95 3.21 20.51
CA ALA A 147 -3.62 2.71 20.16
C ALA A 147 -2.50 3.41 20.97
N ALA A 148 -2.60 4.73 21.17
CA ALA A 148 -1.64 5.49 21.97
C ALA A 148 -1.54 5.00 23.43
N ALA A 149 -2.69 4.68 24.03
CA ALA A 149 -2.77 4.22 25.41
C ALA A 149 -2.55 2.70 25.56
N SER A 150 -2.51 1.95 24.45
CA SER A 150 -2.34 0.50 24.47
C SER A 150 -0.88 0.12 24.74
N ALA A 151 -0.66 -1.08 25.30
CA ALA A 151 0.69 -1.60 25.53
C ALA A 151 1.48 -1.73 24.22
N PRO A 152 2.82 -1.48 24.22
CA PRO A 152 3.69 -1.78 23.11
C PRO A 152 3.64 -3.26 22.70
N ILE A 153 3.54 -3.54 21.40
CA ILE A 153 3.41 -4.93 20.90
C ILE A 153 4.74 -5.54 20.43
N ASN A 154 5.76 -4.71 20.19
CA ASN A 154 7.07 -5.14 19.69
C ASN A 154 8.22 -4.34 20.32
N ALA A 155 9.45 -4.68 19.99
CA ALA A 155 10.64 -4.01 20.53
C ALA A 155 10.70 -2.53 20.13
N LEU A 156 10.43 -2.19 18.86
CA LEU A 156 10.45 -0.81 18.38
C LEU A 156 9.51 0.08 19.20
N GLU A 157 8.29 -0.35 19.45
CA GLU A 157 7.34 0.43 20.27
C GLU A 157 7.80 0.52 21.74
N ARG A 158 8.36 -0.56 22.31
CA ARG A 158 8.86 -0.53 23.70
C ARG A 158 10.05 0.41 23.89
N GLU A 159 10.97 0.43 22.94
CA GLU A 159 12.24 1.13 23.06
C GLU A 159 12.15 2.58 22.57
N HIS A 160 11.34 2.83 21.55
CA HIS A 160 11.29 4.12 20.87
C HIS A 160 9.95 4.86 20.97
N ASP A 161 8.88 4.22 21.42
CA ASP A 161 7.56 4.82 21.60
C ASP A 161 6.84 4.31 22.87
N PRO A 162 7.53 4.30 24.05
CA PRO A 162 6.95 3.76 25.28
C PRO A 162 5.69 4.51 25.72
N ASP A 163 5.61 5.81 25.45
CA ASP A 163 4.50 6.69 25.81
C ASP A 163 3.35 6.72 24.77
N GLY A 164 3.53 6.07 23.60
CA GLY A 164 2.52 6.00 22.54
C GLY A 164 2.37 7.24 21.69
N THR A 165 3.29 8.20 21.77
CA THR A 165 3.26 9.44 20.99
C THR A 165 3.25 9.15 19.47
N TRP A 166 4.14 8.26 19.01
CA TRP A 166 4.19 7.87 17.61
C TRP A 166 2.94 7.12 17.16
N ARG A 167 2.50 6.12 17.94
CA ARG A 167 1.27 5.37 17.66
C ARG A 167 0.07 6.30 17.56
N GLY A 168 -0.06 7.23 18.50
CA GLY A 168 -1.13 8.23 18.48
C GLY A 168 -1.11 9.11 17.22
N ALA A 169 0.08 9.55 16.79
CA ALA A 169 0.24 10.35 15.58
C ALA A 169 -0.09 9.55 14.30
N VAL A 170 0.28 8.26 14.23
CA VAL A 170 -0.10 7.36 13.14
C VAL A 170 -1.62 7.22 13.04
N GLU A 171 -2.32 7.03 14.17
CA GLU A 171 -3.78 6.92 14.18
C GLU A 171 -4.46 8.26 13.87
N ALA A 172 -3.91 9.38 14.31
CA ALA A 172 -4.39 10.71 13.94
C ALA A 172 -4.26 10.95 12.42
N ALA A 173 -3.17 10.49 11.80
CA ALA A 173 -3.01 10.53 10.36
C ALA A 173 -4.10 9.70 9.66
N LEU A 174 -4.37 8.47 10.12
CA LEU A 174 -5.45 7.62 9.59
C LEU A 174 -6.82 8.27 9.73
N ALA A 175 -7.09 8.97 10.84
CA ALA A 175 -8.35 9.67 11.05
C ALA A 175 -8.51 10.93 10.17
N GLY A 176 -7.41 11.46 9.64
CA GLY A 176 -7.37 12.64 8.78
C GLY A 176 -7.49 12.31 7.29
N ARG A 177 -6.55 12.83 6.49
CA ARG A 177 -6.58 12.72 5.02
C ARG A 177 -6.57 11.30 4.48
N TYR A 178 -6.06 10.31 5.23
CA TYR A 178 -6.17 8.91 4.82
C TYR A 178 -7.62 8.42 4.83
N ALA A 179 -8.42 8.82 5.81
CA ALA A 179 -9.83 8.45 5.85
C ALA A 179 -10.59 8.95 4.61
N ASP A 180 -10.23 10.14 4.09
CA ASP A 180 -10.84 10.67 2.87
C ASP A 180 -10.38 9.92 1.63
N LEU A 181 -9.08 9.66 1.48
CA LEU A 181 -8.54 8.86 0.38
C LEU A 181 -9.13 7.44 0.37
N PHE A 182 -9.33 6.82 1.53
CA PHE A 182 -9.84 5.45 1.65
C PHE A 182 -11.35 5.32 1.36
N LYS A 183 -12.05 6.43 1.18
CA LYS A 183 -13.44 6.47 0.65
C LYS A 183 -13.48 6.53 -0.87
N ALA A 184 -12.37 6.81 -1.55
CA ALA A 184 -12.35 6.96 -3.00
C ALA A 184 -12.64 5.67 -3.79
N PRO A 185 -12.24 4.45 -3.36
CA PRO A 185 -12.57 3.22 -4.05
C PRO A 185 -14.08 2.97 -4.15
N ASP A 186 -14.56 2.62 -5.34
CA ASP A 186 -15.92 2.14 -5.60
C ASP A 186 -16.11 0.68 -5.15
N LEU A 187 -15.01 -0.06 -5.10
CA LEU A 187 -14.93 -1.43 -4.61
C LEU A 187 -13.56 -1.67 -3.98
N THR A 188 -13.53 -2.28 -2.81
CA THR A 188 -12.27 -2.63 -2.13
C THR A 188 -12.12 -4.13 -1.99
N VAL A 189 -10.97 -4.66 -2.43
CA VAL A 189 -10.55 -6.04 -2.26
C VAL A 189 -9.43 -6.10 -1.24
N PHE A 190 -9.57 -6.93 -0.23
CA PHE A 190 -8.53 -7.17 0.78
C PHE A 190 -7.93 -8.58 0.65
N LEU A 191 -6.61 -8.64 0.45
CA LEU A 191 -5.83 -9.87 0.47
C LEU A 191 -5.39 -10.16 1.91
N ARG A 192 -6.09 -11.05 2.60
CA ARG A 192 -5.81 -11.38 4.00
C ARG A 192 -4.70 -12.40 4.11
N ALA A 193 -3.60 -12.01 4.74
CA ALA A 193 -2.57 -12.94 5.16
C ALA A 193 -3.08 -13.83 6.31
N PRO A 194 -2.58 -15.08 6.46
CA PRO A 194 -2.97 -15.94 7.57
C PRO A 194 -2.65 -15.34 8.95
N ASP A 195 -1.46 -14.76 9.07
CA ASP A 195 -0.95 -14.15 10.30
C ASP A 195 0.25 -13.25 10.01
N PHE A 196 0.71 -12.49 11.01
CA PHE A 196 1.88 -11.62 10.87
C PHE A 196 3.20 -12.38 10.70
N PRO A 197 3.48 -13.52 11.35
CA PRO A 197 4.64 -14.36 11.04
C PRO A 197 4.75 -14.76 9.57
N THR A 198 3.63 -15.05 8.91
CA THR A 198 3.58 -15.31 7.47
C THR A 198 3.96 -14.08 6.64
N VAL A 199 3.48 -12.89 7.02
CA VAL A 199 3.87 -11.62 6.37
C VAL A 199 5.38 -11.40 6.49
N ARG A 200 5.96 -11.64 7.68
CA ARG A 200 7.41 -11.57 7.91
C ARG A 200 8.18 -12.52 6.99
N ARG A 201 7.74 -13.76 6.87
CA ARG A 201 8.35 -14.74 5.96
C ARG A 201 8.27 -14.27 4.51
N TRP A 202 7.08 -13.85 4.04
CA TRP A 202 6.91 -13.35 2.67
C TRP A 202 7.81 -12.17 2.35
N ARG A 203 7.96 -11.25 3.31
CA ARG A 203 8.84 -10.10 3.10
C ARG A 203 10.32 -10.52 3.10
N GLY A 204 10.69 -11.48 3.94
CA GLY A 204 12.03 -12.09 3.94
C GLY A 204 12.37 -12.78 2.62
N GLU A 205 11.42 -13.50 2.00
CA GLU A 205 11.60 -14.09 0.67
C GLU A 205 11.87 -13.02 -0.40
N GLN A 206 11.16 -11.88 -0.36
CA GLN A 206 11.40 -10.76 -1.28
C GLN A 206 12.79 -10.15 -1.08
N GLU A 207 13.26 -10.01 0.19
CA GLU A 207 14.62 -9.53 0.47
C GLU A 207 15.69 -10.51 -0.03
N ALA A 208 15.47 -11.82 0.13
CA ALA A 208 16.36 -12.84 -0.39
C ALA A 208 16.43 -12.84 -1.92
N GLU A 209 15.31 -12.59 -2.60
CA GLU A 209 15.28 -12.42 -4.07
C GLU A 209 16.03 -11.15 -4.49
N LEU A 210 15.82 -10.05 -3.79
CA LEU A 210 16.54 -8.80 -4.03
C LEU A 210 18.04 -8.99 -3.84
N ALA A 211 18.47 -9.65 -2.75
CA ALA A 211 19.88 -9.95 -2.49
C ALA A 211 20.52 -10.76 -3.62
N ARG A 212 19.81 -11.76 -4.14
CA ARG A 212 20.27 -12.55 -5.30
C ARG A 212 20.39 -11.69 -6.56
N ALA A 213 19.43 -10.81 -6.82
CA ALA A 213 19.46 -9.91 -7.96
C ALA A 213 20.62 -8.90 -7.86
N ILE A 214 20.91 -8.41 -6.64
CA ILE A 214 22.07 -7.52 -6.38
C ILE A 214 23.38 -8.28 -6.62
N ALA A 215 23.51 -9.51 -6.14
CA ALA A 215 24.66 -10.35 -6.39
C ALA A 215 24.88 -10.63 -7.89
N ALA A 216 23.79 -10.63 -8.70
CA ALA A 216 23.83 -10.72 -10.15
C ALA A 216 24.05 -9.39 -10.89
N GLY A 217 24.40 -8.30 -10.17
CA GLY A 217 24.75 -6.99 -10.76
C GLY A 217 23.63 -5.93 -10.75
N ARG A 218 22.46 -6.22 -10.17
CA ARG A 218 21.43 -5.19 -10.00
C ARG A 218 21.86 -4.18 -8.94
N PRO A 219 21.75 -2.86 -9.16
CA PRO A 219 22.03 -1.88 -8.11
C PRO A 219 20.97 -1.98 -6.99
N GLY A 220 21.40 -1.74 -5.74
CA GLY A 220 20.50 -1.72 -4.60
C GLY A 220 21.15 -2.25 -3.32
N ARG A 221 20.40 -2.31 -2.26
CA ARG A 221 20.79 -2.87 -0.96
C ARG A 221 19.63 -3.69 -0.40
N ALA A 222 19.87 -4.94 -0.05
CA ALA A 222 18.93 -5.78 0.67
C ALA A 222 19.10 -5.58 2.18
N MET A 223 18.03 -5.75 2.92
CA MET A 223 18.04 -5.74 4.38
C MET A 223 18.51 -7.09 4.91
N ASP A 224 19.31 -7.07 5.98
CA ASP A 224 19.55 -8.23 6.80
C ASP A 224 18.33 -8.56 7.68
N ALA A 225 18.40 -9.66 8.47
CA ALA A 225 17.27 -10.10 9.28
C ALA A 225 16.87 -9.09 10.37
N ALA A 226 17.84 -8.42 11.01
CA ALA A 226 17.57 -7.43 12.04
C ALA A 226 16.94 -6.15 11.47
N GLN A 227 17.47 -5.70 10.32
CA GLN A 227 16.91 -4.56 9.58
C GLN A 227 15.49 -4.86 9.08
N LEU A 228 15.24 -6.10 8.64
CA LEU A 228 13.90 -6.53 8.23
C LEU A 228 12.92 -6.53 9.41
N ASP A 229 13.33 -6.99 10.57
CA ASP A 229 12.51 -7.00 11.77
C ASP A 229 12.17 -5.58 12.24
N ASP A 230 13.15 -4.69 12.28
CA ASP A 230 12.95 -3.27 12.59
C ASP A 230 12.03 -2.59 11.55
N PHE A 231 12.23 -2.89 10.28
CA PHE A 231 11.34 -2.40 9.22
C PHE A 231 9.91 -2.85 9.44
N LEU A 232 9.66 -4.15 9.63
CA LEU A 232 8.33 -4.72 9.79
C LEU A 232 7.63 -4.31 11.09
N ALA A 233 8.38 -4.01 12.15
CA ALA A 233 7.83 -3.56 13.41
C ALA A 233 6.97 -2.28 13.28
N ARG A 234 7.29 -1.41 12.31
CA ARG A 234 6.51 -0.19 12.00
C ARG A 234 5.14 -0.46 11.37
N TYR A 235 4.97 -1.63 10.79
CA TYR A 235 3.75 -2.06 10.10
C TYR A 235 2.89 -3.00 10.94
N GLU A 236 3.50 -3.64 11.94
CA GLU A 236 2.94 -4.81 12.62
C GLU A 236 1.57 -4.53 13.26
N ARG A 237 1.43 -3.42 14.00
CA ARG A 237 0.19 -3.09 14.70
C ARG A 237 -1.00 -2.97 13.74
N ILE A 238 -0.85 -2.18 12.69
CA ILE A 238 -1.90 -1.99 11.70
C ILE A 238 -2.13 -3.29 10.92
N THR A 239 -1.09 -4.00 10.52
CA THR A 239 -1.20 -5.27 9.79
C THR A 239 -1.97 -6.32 10.60
N ARG A 240 -1.65 -6.49 11.90
CA ARG A 240 -2.39 -7.41 12.78
C ARG A 240 -3.86 -7.03 12.90
N ARG A 241 -4.16 -5.74 13.02
CA ARG A 241 -5.52 -5.23 13.06
C ARG A 241 -6.28 -5.50 11.77
N LEU A 242 -5.66 -5.26 10.61
CA LEU A 242 -6.25 -5.54 9.30
C LEU A 242 -6.48 -7.04 9.06
N ILE A 243 -5.64 -7.91 9.58
CA ILE A 243 -5.83 -9.36 9.52
C ILE A 243 -7.02 -9.78 10.39
N ALA A 244 -7.15 -9.20 11.60
CA ALA A 244 -8.22 -9.52 12.54
C ALA A 244 -9.59 -8.95 12.13
N ASP A 245 -9.59 -7.71 11.62
CA ASP A 245 -10.78 -7.02 11.11
C ASP A 245 -10.50 -6.46 9.70
N PRO A 246 -10.59 -7.30 8.65
CA PRO A 246 -10.28 -6.92 7.30
C PRO A 246 -11.20 -5.81 6.79
N PRO A 247 -10.68 -4.78 6.11
CA PRO A 247 -11.50 -3.78 5.43
C PRO A 247 -12.04 -4.32 4.09
N GLY A 248 -13.01 -3.61 3.53
CA GLY A 248 -13.43 -3.75 2.14
C GLY A 248 -14.65 -4.64 1.93
N ASP A 249 -15.06 -4.69 0.66
CA ASP A 249 -16.29 -5.34 0.17
C ASP A 249 -16.04 -6.80 -0.19
N ILE A 250 -14.80 -7.12 -0.54
CA ILE A 250 -14.37 -8.47 -0.94
C ILE A 250 -13.13 -8.86 -0.14
N LEU A 251 -13.20 -10.03 0.44
CA LEU A 251 -12.10 -10.67 1.14
C LEU A 251 -11.56 -11.85 0.32
N VAL A 252 -10.25 -11.94 0.22
CA VAL A 252 -9.54 -13.08 -0.35
C VAL A 252 -8.54 -13.59 0.68
N ASP A 253 -8.79 -14.75 1.25
CA ASP A 253 -7.83 -15.40 2.14
C ASP A 253 -6.67 -15.97 1.35
N LEU A 254 -5.46 -15.66 1.78
CA LEU A 254 -4.26 -16.21 1.19
C LEU A 254 -3.74 -17.36 2.06
N ALA A 255 -3.42 -18.48 1.42
CA ALA A 255 -2.67 -19.55 2.08
C ALA A 255 -1.22 -19.12 2.36
N PRO A 256 -0.48 -19.84 3.22
CA PRO A 256 0.92 -19.51 3.54
C PRO A 256 1.86 -19.45 2.33
N ASP A 257 1.54 -20.08 1.21
CA ASP A 257 2.25 -20.03 -0.07
C ASP A 257 1.71 -18.96 -1.04
N ARG A 258 0.83 -18.08 -0.57
CA ARG A 258 0.11 -17.05 -1.33
C ARG A 258 -0.95 -17.59 -2.30
N THR A 259 -1.30 -18.88 -2.24
CA THR A 259 -2.43 -19.41 -3.01
C THR A 259 -3.71 -18.68 -2.57
N PRO A 260 -4.43 -18.01 -3.48
CA PRO A 260 -5.65 -17.31 -3.11
C PRO A 260 -6.82 -18.27 -2.93
N GLY A 261 -7.59 -18.05 -1.89
CA GLY A 261 -8.91 -18.64 -1.70
C GLY A 261 -9.98 -17.99 -2.60
N PRO A 262 -11.24 -18.38 -2.46
CA PRO A 262 -12.36 -17.80 -3.21
C PRO A 262 -12.62 -16.35 -2.81
N LEU A 263 -13.26 -15.60 -3.71
CA LEU A 263 -13.78 -14.26 -3.43
C LEU A 263 -14.94 -14.37 -2.43
N GLN A 264 -14.81 -13.74 -1.28
CA GLN A 264 -15.85 -13.68 -0.24
C GLN A 264 -16.41 -12.25 -0.21
N ARG A 265 -17.71 -12.09 -0.53
CA ARG A 265 -18.40 -10.80 -0.38
C ARG A 265 -18.72 -10.55 1.08
N ARG A 266 -18.56 -9.33 1.51
CA ARG A 266 -18.85 -8.88 2.88
C ARG A 266 -20.06 -7.98 2.92
#